data_7b6e1b9d4d8074d864a1a1250e3e5d8f
#
_entry.id   7b6e1b9d4d8074d864a1a1250e3e5d8f
#
_cell.length_a   1.000
_cell.length_b   1.000
_cell.length_c   1.000
_cell.angle_alpha   90.00
_cell.angle_beta   90.00
_cell.angle_gamma   90.00
#
_symmetry.space_group_name_H-M   'P 1'
#
loop_
_entity.id
_entity.type
_entity.pdbx_description
1 polymer ?
#
loop_
_entity_poly.entity_id
_entity_poly.type
_entity_poly.pdbx_seq_one_letter_code
_entity_poly.pdbx_strand_id
1 'polypeptide(L)'
;MNNVNKTLYIPLYGKAYVSSRGLFLHDPKAEQIWAAEGFALRGKSKSKWLAYYMGIRSAVFDDWVCERIASNPDAVVLHIGCGMDSRAERIGKHPLWYDVDFPDVIAERKRYFTEADHYKMLAGDARDCAFLALVPQKKHAVVIMEGISMYMTHAELQNALDALSAHFEDVELLMDAYSERAARLSKYKNPINDVGVTQVWGIDDPTVIEAGGISFVRTHDMTPAHYIEQLKGSEKRIFAKLYAGSFSRKLYRLYEYQKHTQENV
;
A
#
# COMPACT_ATOMS: atom_id res chain seq x y z
N MET A 1 3.00 7.09 19.39
CA MET A 1 3.04 7.03 17.90
C MET A 1 4.00 8.10 17.38
N ASN A 2 4.97 7.75 16.54
CA ASN A 2 5.86 8.73 15.89
C ASN A 2 5.14 9.45 14.73
N ASN A 3 5.80 10.43 14.08
CA ASN A 3 5.16 11.22 13.03
C ASN A 3 4.87 10.39 11.75
N VAL A 4 5.68 9.38 11.45
CA VAL A 4 5.43 8.47 10.32
C VAL A 4 4.16 7.67 10.55
N ASN A 5 3.97 7.14 11.77
CA ASN A 5 2.78 6.37 12.12
C ASN A 5 1.48 7.20 12.01
N LYS A 6 1.55 8.53 12.16
CA LYS A 6 0.37 9.40 11.97
C LYS A 6 -0.07 9.50 10.51
N THR A 7 0.80 9.18 9.55
CA THR A 7 0.44 9.21 8.12
C THR A 7 -0.63 8.19 7.73
N LEU A 8 -0.78 7.12 8.53
CA LEU A 8 -1.81 6.07 8.32
C LEU A 8 -3.26 6.60 8.30
N TYR A 9 -3.50 7.76 8.94
CA TYR A 9 -4.84 8.34 8.99
C TYR A 9 -5.28 9.00 7.67
N ILE A 10 -4.34 9.37 6.79
CA ILE A 10 -4.65 9.96 5.48
C ILE A 10 -5.30 8.91 4.56
N PRO A 11 -4.71 7.71 4.34
CA PRO A 11 -5.38 6.64 3.58
C PRO A 11 -6.67 6.14 4.24
N LEU A 12 -6.71 6.05 5.58
CA LEU A 12 -7.92 5.66 6.30
C LEU A 12 -9.08 6.61 6.01
N TYR A 13 -8.85 7.93 6.13
CA TYR A 13 -9.85 8.93 5.74
C TYR A 13 -10.26 8.78 4.28
N GLY A 14 -9.30 8.59 3.38
CA GLY A 14 -9.56 8.42 1.96
C GLY A 14 -10.51 7.26 1.69
N LYS A 15 -10.25 6.08 2.27
CA LYS A 15 -11.09 4.88 2.13
C LYS A 15 -12.47 5.07 2.74
N ALA A 16 -12.57 5.58 3.96
CA ALA A 16 -13.85 5.87 4.60
C ALA A 16 -14.69 6.88 3.78
N TYR A 17 -14.04 7.91 3.24
CA TYR A 17 -14.69 8.94 2.43
C TYR A 17 -15.29 8.38 1.13
N VAL A 18 -14.57 7.54 0.39
CA VAL A 18 -15.05 6.98 -0.88
C VAL A 18 -16.05 5.86 -0.65
N SER A 19 -15.83 5.00 0.34
CA SER A 19 -16.74 3.92 0.72
C SER A 19 -18.13 4.45 1.08
N SER A 20 -18.22 5.47 1.95
CA SER A 20 -19.50 6.09 2.34
C SER A 20 -20.27 6.73 1.17
N ARG A 21 -19.64 6.84 0.00
CA ARG A 21 -20.24 7.37 -1.24
C ARG A 21 -20.48 6.30 -2.30
N GLY A 22 -20.18 5.04 -2.02
CA GLY A 22 -20.27 3.94 -2.97
C GLY A 22 -19.35 4.11 -4.18
N LEU A 23 -18.15 4.69 -3.99
CA LEU A 23 -17.15 4.93 -5.03
C LEU A 23 -15.93 4.01 -4.82
N PHE A 24 -15.41 3.46 -5.91
CA PHE A 24 -14.14 2.75 -6.05
C PHE A 24 -14.01 1.45 -5.25
N LEU A 25 -14.26 1.47 -3.94
CA LEU A 25 -14.19 0.33 -3.04
C LEU A 25 -15.29 0.42 -1.97
N HIS A 26 -15.62 -0.72 -1.37
CA HIS A 26 -16.54 -0.80 -0.22
C HIS A 26 -15.76 -1.20 1.02
N ASP A 27 -15.62 -0.29 1.99
CA ASP A 27 -14.81 -0.46 3.19
C ASP A 27 -15.55 0.03 4.45
N PRO A 28 -16.58 -0.70 4.89
CA PRO A 28 -17.35 -0.33 6.09
C PRO A 28 -16.49 -0.33 7.36
N LYS A 29 -15.40 -1.11 7.39
CA LYS A 29 -14.47 -1.10 8.52
C LYS A 29 -13.71 0.23 8.60
N ALA A 30 -13.23 0.77 7.46
CA ALA A 30 -12.60 2.10 7.44
C ALA A 30 -13.59 3.18 7.89
N GLU A 31 -14.87 3.10 7.49
CA GLU A 31 -15.91 4.00 7.95
C GLU A 31 -16.12 3.91 9.48
N GLN A 32 -16.20 2.68 10.02
CA GLN A 32 -16.34 2.42 11.45
C GLN A 32 -15.17 3.01 12.24
N ILE A 33 -13.92 2.70 11.85
CA ILE A 33 -12.72 3.19 12.53
C ILE A 33 -12.66 4.71 12.48
N TRP A 34 -12.92 5.30 11.31
CA TRP A 34 -12.92 6.75 11.14
C TRP A 34 -13.95 7.44 12.04
N ALA A 35 -15.16 6.90 12.14
CA ALA A 35 -16.21 7.44 12.98
C ALA A 35 -15.90 7.31 14.48
N ALA A 36 -15.30 6.20 14.91
CA ALA A 36 -14.98 5.93 16.31
C ALA A 36 -13.86 6.84 16.84
N GLU A 37 -12.82 7.09 16.05
CA GLU A 37 -11.64 7.82 16.49
C GLU A 37 -11.79 9.34 16.39
N GLY A 38 -12.78 9.85 15.67
CA GLY A 38 -13.05 11.30 15.55
C GLY A 38 -11.86 12.12 15.05
N PHE A 39 -11.04 11.55 14.19
CA PHE A 39 -9.79 12.16 13.70
C PHE A 39 -10.00 13.54 13.09
N ALA A 40 -9.25 14.51 13.58
CA ALA A 40 -9.25 15.87 13.07
C ALA A 40 -8.10 16.06 12.06
N LEU A 41 -8.22 15.51 10.85
CA LEU A 41 -7.36 15.93 9.75
C LEU A 41 -7.68 17.37 9.35
N ARG A 42 -6.66 18.15 9.01
CA ARG A 42 -6.78 19.56 8.61
C ARG A 42 -6.17 19.79 7.23
N GLY A 43 -6.55 20.93 6.62
CA GLY A 43 -5.92 21.38 5.39
C GLY A 43 -6.09 20.40 4.22
N LYS A 44 -4.99 20.16 3.51
CA LYS A 44 -4.95 19.31 2.31
C LYS A 44 -5.19 17.85 2.60
N SER A 45 -4.86 17.38 3.80
CA SER A 45 -5.04 15.99 4.23
C SER A 45 -6.51 15.56 4.28
N LYS A 46 -7.44 16.51 4.40
CA LYS A 46 -8.91 16.28 4.38
C LYS A 46 -9.55 16.66 3.04
N SER A 47 -8.79 16.76 1.97
CA SER A 47 -9.32 17.08 0.64
C SER A 47 -10.02 15.88 0.03
N LYS A 48 -11.24 16.11 -0.55
CA LYS A 48 -11.94 15.07 -1.33
C LYS A 48 -11.12 14.56 -2.51
N TRP A 49 -10.31 15.40 -3.12
CA TRP A 49 -9.44 15.02 -4.23
C TRP A 49 -8.36 14.04 -3.82
N LEU A 50 -7.76 14.25 -2.64
CA LEU A 50 -6.83 13.31 -2.05
C LEU A 50 -7.55 12.03 -1.64
N ALA A 51 -8.76 12.12 -1.09
CA ALA A 51 -9.57 10.96 -0.74
C ALA A 51 -9.88 10.10 -1.97
N TYR A 52 -10.28 10.70 -3.09
CA TYR A 52 -10.46 9.98 -4.36
C TYR A 52 -9.18 9.30 -4.82
N TYR A 53 -8.05 10.01 -4.75
CA TYR A 53 -6.76 9.47 -5.17
C TYR A 53 -6.32 8.28 -4.31
N MET A 54 -6.45 8.39 -2.98
CA MET A 54 -6.14 7.29 -2.04
C MET A 54 -7.10 6.11 -2.19
N GLY A 55 -8.40 6.38 -2.40
CA GLY A 55 -9.40 5.35 -2.65
C GLY A 55 -9.13 4.55 -3.92
N ILE A 56 -8.83 5.23 -5.04
CA ILE A 56 -8.47 4.56 -6.29
C ILE A 56 -7.17 3.76 -6.14
N ARG A 57 -6.13 4.33 -5.51
CA ARG A 57 -4.90 3.60 -5.23
C ARG A 57 -5.19 2.29 -4.51
N SER A 58 -5.95 2.34 -3.43
CA SER A 58 -6.27 1.15 -2.64
C SER A 58 -7.07 0.13 -3.46
N ALA A 59 -8.01 0.58 -4.30
CA ALA A 59 -8.79 -0.29 -5.17
C ALA A 59 -7.91 -0.99 -6.24
N VAL A 60 -6.92 -0.29 -6.81
CA VAL A 60 -5.95 -0.90 -7.74
C VAL A 60 -5.11 -1.97 -7.06
N PHE A 61 -4.69 -1.74 -5.81
CA PHE A 61 -4.01 -2.78 -5.03
C PHE A 61 -4.93 -3.97 -4.75
N ASP A 62 -6.21 -3.73 -4.44
CA ASP A 62 -7.19 -4.79 -4.20
C ASP A 62 -7.39 -5.66 -5.45
N ASP A 63 -7.55 -5.04 -6.63
CA ASP A 63 -7.66 -5.74 -7.91
C ASP A 63 -6.44 -6.64 -8.16
N TRP A 64 -5.24 -6.08 -7.97
CA TRP A 64 -3.99 -6.82 -8.17
C TRP A 64 -3.88 -8.00 -7.20
N VAL A 65 -4.15 -7.79 -5.92
CA VAL A 65 -4.10 -8.86 -4.90
C VAL A 65 -5.12 -9.96 -5.22
N CYS A 66 -6.36 -9.60 -5.58
CA CYS A 66 -7.39 -10.55 -5.94
C CYS A 66 -6.95 -11.42 -7.13
N GLU A 67 -6.32 -10.83 -8.15
CA GLU A 67 -5.78 -11.57 -9.30
C GLU A 67 -4.69 -12.55 -8.86
N ARG A 68 -3.74 -12.11 -8.01
CA ARG A 68 -2.62 -12.94 -7.55
C ARG A 68 -3.07 -14.10 -6.68
N ILE A 69 -3.95 -13.87 -5.70
CA ILE A 69 -4.45 -14.94 -4.83
C ILE A 69 -5.35 -15.92 -5.58
N ALA A 70 -6.08 -15.48 -6.62
CA ALA A 70 -6.86 -16.37 -7.47
C ALA A 70 -5.95 -17.33 -8.26
N SER A 71 -4.80 -16.84 -8.73
CA SER A 71 -3.79 -17.64 -9.43
C SER A 71 -2.99 -18.54 -8.48
N ASN A 72 -2.82 -18.14 -7.23
CA ASN A 72 -1.98 -18.80 -6.23
C ASN A 72 -2.74 -18.96 -4.89
N PRO A 73 -3.73 -19.86 -4.81
CA PRO A 73 -4.60 -19.98 -3.62
C PRO A 73 -3.88 -20.47 -2.35
N ASP A 74 -2.70 -21.05 -2.48
CA ASP A 74 -1.87 -21.53 -1.37
C ASP A 74 -0.75 -20.55 -0.99
N ALA A 75 -0.71 -19.37 -1.61
CA ALA A 75 0.27 -18.33 -1.31
C ALA A 75 0.16 -17.85 0.14
N VAL A 76 1.24 -17.24 0.63
CA VAL A 76 1.18 -16.36 1.80
C VAL A 76 1.03 -14.92 1.32
N VAL A 77 0.08 -14.18 1.88
CA VAL A 77 -0.04 -12.74 1.64
C VAL A 77 0.65 -11.97 2.75
N LEU A 78 1.56 -11.09 2.40
CA LEU A 78 2.24 -10.17 3.31
C LEU A 78 1.81 -8.74 2.98
N HIS A 79 1.07 -8.11 3.87
CA HIS A 79 0.74 -6.69 3.78
C HIS A 79 1.66 -5.90 4.71
N ILE A 80 2.79 -5.45 4.19
CA ILE A 80 3.84 -4.77 4.94
C ILE A 80 3.54 -3.26 5.00
N GLY A 81 3.55 -2.68 6.20
CA GLY A 81 3.11 -1.30 6.44
C GLY A 81 1.59 -1.16 6.34
N CYS A 82 0.87 -2.12 6.90
CA CYS A 82 -0.58 -2.24 6.74
C CYS A 82 -1.38 -1.07 7.35
N GLY A 83 -0.81 -0.29 8.28
CA GLY A 83 -1.50 0.81 8.94
C GLY A 83 -2.83 0.36 9.54
N MET A 84 -3.90 1.08 9.25
CA MET A 84 -5.28 0.75 9.61
C MET A 84 -6.10 0.25 8.40
N ASP A 85 -5.44 -0.33 7.41
CA ASP A 85 -6.12 -0.88 6.23
C ASP A 85 -6.87 -2.17 6.57
N SER A 86 -8.10 -2.30 6.12
CA SER A 86 -8.98 -3.45 6.30
C SER A 86 -8.96 -4.41 5.10
N ARG A 87 -7.90 -4.40 4.29
CA ARG A 87 -7.84 -5.14 3.01
C ARG A 87 -8.18 -6.60 3.15
N ALA A 88 -7.65 -7.30 4.15
CA ALA A 88 -7.97 -8.71 4.40
C ALA A 88 -9.49 -8.94 4.57
N GLU A 89 -10.17 -8.09 5.37
CA GLU A 89 -11.63 -8.18 5.53
C GLU A 89 -12.37 -7.79 4.24
N ARG A 90 -11.90 -6.77 3.53
CA ARG A 90 -12.53 -6.22 2.33
C ARG A 90 -12.44 -7.17 1.13
N ILE A 91 -11.33 -7.85 0.96
CA ILE A 91 -11.15 -8.89 -0.09
C ILE A 91 -11.98 -10.13 0.23
N GLY A 92 -12.24 -10.40 1.51
CA GLY A 92 -13.05 -11.54 1.97
C GLY A 92 -12.22 -12.83 1.99
N LYS A 93 -12.60 -13.85 1.19
CA LYS A 93 -11.89 -15.12 1.21
C LYS A 93 -10.48 -14.98 0.63
N HIS A 94 -9.48 -15.26 1.45
CA HIS A 94 -8.06 -15.18 1.09
C HIS A 94 -7.27 -16.34 1.71
N PRO A 95 -6.05 -16.63 1.19
CA PRO A 95 -5.13 -17.58 1.79
C PRO A 95 -4.57 -17.03 3.12
N LEU A 96 -3.54 -17.67 3.67
CA LEU A 96 -2.88 -17.19 4.88
C LEU A 96 -2.36 -15.77 4.71
N TRP A 97 -2.81 -14.85 5.57
CA TRP A 97 -2.57 -13.41 5.48
C TRP A 97 -1.87 -12.88 6.73
N TYR A 98 -0.83 -12.09 6.52
CA TYR A 98 -0.12 -11.38 7.57
C TYR A 98 -0.15 -9.87 7.32
N ASP A 99 -0.75 -9.14 8.25
CA ASP A 99 -0.61 -7.69 8.35
C ASP A 99 0.61 -7.37 9.21
N VAL A 100 1.54 -6.60 8.68
CA VAL A 100 2.80 -6.27 9.35
C VAL A 100 2.96 -4.76 9.47
N ASP A 101 3.25 -4.27 10.67
CA ASP A 101 3.54 -2.85 10.92
C ASP A 101 4.29 -2.68 12.25
N PHE A 102 4.68 -1.47 12.58
CA PHE A 102 5.33 -1.16 13.86
C PHE A 102 4.51 -1.62 15.07
N PRO A 103 5.16 -1.95 16.20
CA PRO A 103 4.47 -2.49 17.38
C PRO A 103 3.31 -1.63 17.89
N ASP A 104 3.45 -0.30 17.87
CA ASP A 104 2.40 0.63 18.31
C ASP A 104 1.22 0.71 17.31
N VAL A 105 1.47 0.51 16.01
CA VAL A 105 0.41 0.41 15.00
C VAL A 105 -0.33 -0.92 15.13
N ILE A 106 0.37 -2.03 15.32
CA ILE A 106 -0.26 -3.34 15.55
C ILE A 106 -1.08 -3.34 16.84
N ALA A 107 -0.59 -2.70 17.91
CA ALA A 107 -1.38 -2.56 19.15
C ALA A 107 -2.69 -1.78 18.90
N GLU A 108 -2.65 -0.73 18.08
CA GLU A 108 -3.84 0.02 17.69
C GLU A 108 -4.78 -0.80 16.79
N ARG A 109 -4.25 -1.55 15.82
CA ARG A 109 -5.04 -2.45 14.97
C ARG A 109 -5.83 -3.47 15.76
N LYS A 110 -5.25 -4.07 16.81
CA LYS A 110 -5.89 -5.09 17.66
C LYS A 110 -7.14 -4.58 18.39
N ARG A 111 -7.39 -3.28 18.41
CA ARG A 111 -8.64 -2.70 18.90
C ARG A 111 -9.82 -2.89 17.93
N TYR A 112 -9.53 -3.08 16.64
CA TYR A 112 -10.53 -3.11 15.57
C TYR A 112 -10.57 -4.41 14.79
N PHE A 113 -9.46 -5.14 14.76
CA PHE A 113 -9.28 -6.37 13.98
C PHE A 113 -8.99 -7.54 14.93
N THR A 114 -9.53 -8.70 14.58
CA THR A 114 -9.34 -9.93 15.36
C THR A 114 -8.58 -10.95 14.52
N GLU A 115 -7.54 -11.53 15.09
CA GLU A 115 -6.78 -12.60 14.44
C GLU A 115 -7.63 -13.87 14.30
N ALA A 116 -7.37 -14.63 13.24
CA ALA A 116 -7.98 -15.92 12.95
C ALA A 116 -6.88 -16.90 12.46
N ASP A 117 -7.24 -18.14 12.19
CA ASP A 117 -6.26 -19.14 11.75
C ASP A 117 -5.54 -18.72 10.45
N HIS A 118 -6.27 -18.07 9.56
CA HIS A 118 -5.79 -17.59 8.26
C HIS A 118 -5.42 -16.10 8.23
N TYR A 119 -5.53 -15.38 9.37
CA TYR A 119 -5.22 -13.95 9.46
C TYR A 119 -4.44 -13.63 10.73
N LYS A 120 -3.25 -13.04 10.59
CA LYS A 120 -2.37 -12.69 11.70
C LYS A 120 -1.89 -11.26 11.60
N MET A 121 -1.56 -10.67 12.76
CA MET A 121 -1.00 -9.32 12.86
C MET A 121 0.36 -9.39 13.55
N LEU A 122 1.43 -9.05 12.83
CA LEU A 122 2.82 -9.13 13.30
C LEU A 122 3.40 -7.73 13.52
N ALA A 123 4.03 -7.54 14.67
CA ALA A 123 4.87 -6.37 14.89
C ALA A 123 6.21 -6.57 14.18
N GLY A 124 6.59 -5.62 13.33
CA GLY A 124 7.85 -5.69 12.57
C GLY A 124 8.18 -4.39 11.86
N ASP A 125 9.41 -4.32 11.37
CA ASP A 125 9.91 -3.22 10.56
C ASP A 125 10.26 -3.77 9.16
N ALA A 126 9.78 -3.11 8.13
CA ALA A 126 10.07 -3.48 6.73
C ALA A 126 11.56 -3.39 6.39
N ARG A 127 12.34 -2.61 7.15
CA ARG A 127 13.76 -2.36 6.90
C ARG A 127 14.67 -3.51 7.31
N ASP A 128 14.26 -4.28 8.32
CA ASP A 128 15.03 -5.44 8.81
C ASP A 128 14.38 -6.79 8.52
N CYS A 129 13.07 -6.79 8.23
CA CYS A 129 12.28 -7.98 7.92
C CYS A 129 12.36 -9.12 8.95
N ALA A 130 12.72 -8.84 10.21
CA ALA A 130 12.87 -9.86 11.26
C ALA A 130 11.55 -10.63 11.53
N PHE A 131 10.39 -10.02 11.22
CA PHE A 131 9.08 -10.66 11.31
C PHE A 131 8.93 -11.90 10.42
N LEU A 132 9.73 -12.05 9.35
CA LEU A 132 9.69 -13.21 8.47
C LEU A 132 9.98 -14.53 9.23
N ALA A 133 10.74 -14.49 10.32
CA ALA A 133 10.95 -15.65 11.18
C ALA A 133 9.65 -16.23 11.78
N LEU A 134 8.56 -15.42 11.83
CA LEU A 134 7.24 -15.82 12.32
C LEU A 134 6.28 -16.22 11.20
N VAL A 135 6.69 -16.06 9.95
CA VAL A 135 5.91 -16.41 8.76
C VAL A 135 6.34 -17.79 8.26
N PRO A 136 5.42 -18.72 7.99
CA PRO A 136 5.80 -20.02 7.47
C PRO A 136 6.44 -19.90 6.08
N GLN A 137 7.50 -20.67 5.87
CA GLN A 137 8.11 -20.79 4.55
C GLN A 137 7.14 -21.52 3.61
N LYS A 138 6.54 -20.79 2.71
CA LYS A 138 5.70 -21.29 1.63
C LYS A 138 6.42 -21.09 0.29
N LYS A 139 6.00 -21.83 -0.74
CA LYS A 139 6.59 -21.68 -2.07
C LYS A 139 6.37 -20.25 -2.60
N HIS A 140 5.16 -19.71 -2.44
CA HIS A 140 4.73 -18.47 -3.07
C HIS A 140 4.31 -17.40 -2.07
N ALA A 141 4.79 -16.17 -2.26
CA ALA A 141 4.38 -15.00 -1.51
C ALA A 141 3.79 -13.90 -2.42
N VAL A 142 2.65 -13.35 -2.00
CA VAL A 142 2.05 -12.12 -2.56
C VAL A 142 2.30 -10.99 -1.57
N VAL A 143 3.10 -10.00 -1.96
CA VAL A 143 3.58 -8.94 -1.07
C VAL A 143 3.00 -7.59 -1.47
N ILE A 144 2.46 -6.87 -0.48
CA ILE A 144 1.87 -5.56 -0.62
C ILE A 144 2.68 -4.57 0.19
N MET A 145 3.18 -3.51 -0.45
CA MET A 145 3.84 -2.38 0.20
C MET A 145 3.16 -1.08 -0.24
N GLU A 146 2.00 -0.76 0.34
CA GLU A 146 1.21 0.42 0.01
C GLU A 146 1.51 1.59 0.95
N GLY A 147 2.06 2.68 0.41
CA GLY A 147 2.29 3.92 1.16
C GLY A 147 3.49 3.91 2.09
N ILE A 148 4.46 2.99 1.90
CA ILE A 148 5.63 2.88 2.77
C ILE A 148 6.97 3.02 2.06
N SER A 149 7.08 2.70 0.77
CA SER A 149 8.37 2.70 0.07
C SER A 149 9.08 4.06 0.11
N MET A 150 8.31 5.16 0.12
CA MET A 150 8.86 6.50 0.21
C MET A 150 9.54 6.82 1.55
N TYR A 151 9.35 6.02 2.58
CA TYR A 151 10.00 6.16 3.89
C TYR A 151 11.24 5.31 4.05
N MET A 152 11.61 4.56 3.00
CA MET A 152 12.75 3.66 2.95
C MET A 152 13.78 4.15 1.93
N THR A 153 15.05 4.06 2.26
CA THR A 153 16.15 4.25 1.29
C THR A 153 16.17 3.12 0.28
N HIS A 154 16.84 3.31 -0.86
CA HIS A 154 17.01 2.24 -1.84
C HIS A 154 17.71 1.01 -1.24
N ALA A 155 18.71 1.20 -0.38
CA ALA A 155 19.40 0.10 0.28
C ALA A 155 18.48 -0.68 1.25
N GLU A 156 17.60 0.02 1.98
CA GLU A 156 16.61 -0.65 2.85
C GLU A 156 15.57 -1.42 2.03
N LEU A 157 15.16 -0.91 0.87
CA LEU A 157 14.27 -1.63 -0.05
C LEU A 157 14.97 -2.88 -0.63
N GLN A 158 16.24 -2.76 -1.06
CA GLN A 158 17.04 -3.91 -1.52
C GLN A 158 17.17 -4.97 -0.43
N ASN A 159 17.47 -4.58 0.82
CA ASN A 159 17.54 -5.51 1.95
C ASN A 159 16.20 -6.23 2.19
N ALA A 160 15.07 -5.52 2.05
CA ALA A 160 13.75 -6.13 2.18
C ALA A 160 13.49 -7.15 1.06
N LEU A 161 13.87 -6.83 -0.20
CA LEU A 161 13.74 -7.76 -1.32
C LEU A 161 14.66 -8.97 -1.16
N ASP A 162 15.90 -8.79 -0.70
CA ASP A 162 16.81 -9.90 -0.40
C ASP A 162 16.24 -10.83 0.69
N ALA A 163 15.68 -10.26 1.76
CA ALA A 163 15.07 -11.05 2.84
C ALA A 163 13.84 -11.84 2.36
N LEU A 164 12.96 -11.21 1.57
CA LEU A 164 11.80 -11.88 0.97
C LEU A 164 12.24 -13.01 0.03
N SER A 165 13.23 -12.74 -0.82
CA SER A 165 13.78 -13.73 -1.74
C SER A 165 14.45 -14.91 -1.05
N ALA A 166 15.12 -14.68 0.08
CA ALA A 166 15.73 -15.75 0.87
C ALA A 166 14.69 -16.61 1.59
N HIS A 167 13.50 -16.02 1.89
CA HIS A 167 12.45 -16.70 2.65
C HIS A 167 11.48 -17.49 1.75
N PHE A 168 11.23 -17.02 0.52
CA PHE A 168 10.27 -17.60 -0.43
C PHE A 168 10.93 -18.00 -1.75
N GLU A 169 10.42 -19.08 -2.37
CA GLU A 169 10.86 -19.49 -3.70
C GLU A 169 10.38 -18.51 -4.77
N ASP A 170 9.08 -18.21 -4.76
CA ASP A 170 8.42 -17.27 -5.66
C ASP A 170 7.89 -16.07 -4.89
N VAL A 171 8.09 -14.88 -5.42
CA VAL A 171 7.61 -13.61 -4.84
C VAL A 171 6.96 -12.77 -5.92
N GLU A 172 5.76 -12.30 -5.66
CA GLU A 172 5.08 -11.24 -6.43
C GLU A 172 4.86 -10.05 -5.49
N LEU A 173 5.33 -8.88 -5.87
CA LEU A 173 5.27 -7.68 -5.04
C LEU A 173 4.69 -6.51 -5.81
N LEU A 174 3.72 -5.82 -5.22
CA LEU A 174 3.25 -4.52 -5.68
C LEU A 174 3.57 -3.46 -4.63
N MET A 175 4.20 -2.36 -5.07
CA MET A 175 4.44 -1.20 -4.23
C MET A 175 4.18 0.10 -4.96
N ASP A 176 3.86 1.15 -4.22
CA ASP A 176 3.81 2.51 -4.73
C ASP A 176 5.10 3.28 -4.42
N ALA A 177 5.47 4.20 -5.27
CA ALA A 177 6.67 5.01 -5.10
C ALA A 177 6.48 6.44 -5.59
N TYR A 178 7.06 7.40 -4.86
CA TYR A 178 7.26 8.75 -5.38
C TYR A 178 8.37 8.75 -6.43
N SER A 179 8.25 9.63 -7.44
CA SER A 179 9.44 10.01 -8.21
C SER A 179 10.40 10.84 -7.36
N GLU A 180 11.68 10.90 -7.72
CA GLU A 180 12.64 11.78 -7.03
C GLU A 180 12.18 13.24 -7.01
N ARG A 181 11.53 13.69 -8.10
CA ARG A 181 10.94 15.03 -8.17
C ARG A 181 9.84 15.22 -7.14
N ALA A 182 8.93 14.25 -7.00
CA ALA A 182 7.87 14.29 -6.01
C ALA A 182 8.43 14.29 -4.58
N ALA A 183 9.43 13.43 -4.32
CA ALA A 183 10.10 13.37 -3.03
C ALA A 183 10.76 14.71 -2.66
N ARG A 184 11.44 15.37 -3.60
CA ARG A 184 11.99 16.71 -3.39
C ARG A 184 10.93 17.77 -3.11
N LEU A 185 9.83 17.76 -3.84
CA LEU A 185 8.72 18.70 -3.66
C LEU A 185 7.95 18.46 -2.35
N SER A 186 7.91 17.22 -1.85
CA SER A 186 7.20 16.86 -0.62
C SER A 186 7.74 17.55 0.64
N LYS A 187 9.01 17.98 0.62
CA LYS A 187 9.62 18.75 1.72
C LYS A 187 8.88 20.07 2.00
N TYR A 188 8.16 20.62 1.03
CA TYR A 188 7.60 21.97 1.12
C TYR A 188 6.08 22.03 1.20
N LYS A 189 5.34 21.09 0.60
CA LYS A 189 3.87 21.17 0.50
C LYS A 189 3.22 19.82 0.24
N ASN A 190 3.40 18.83 1.11
CA ASN A 190 2.77 17.53 1.01
C ASN A 190 1.78 17.32 2.17
N PRO A 191 0.63 16.65 1.97
CA PRO A 191 -0.28 16.27 3.06
C PRO A 191 0.39 15.56 4.23
N ILE A 192 1.45 14.78 4.00
CA ILE A 192 2.22 14.12 5.07
C ILE A 192 2.98 15.11 5.97
N ASN A 193 3.24 16.34 5.53
CA ASN A 193 3.84 17.35 6.39
C ASN A 193 2.87 17.81 7.48
N ASP A 194 1.55 17.71 7.25
CA ASP A 194 0.53 18.04 8.24
C ASP A 194 0.61 17.10 9.47
N VAL A 195 1.21 15.92 9.30
CA VAL A 195 1.46 14.94 10.37
C VAL A 195 2.93 14.85 10.78
N GLY A 196 3.78 15.77 10.27
CA GLY A 196 5.16 15.98 10.73
C GLY A 196 6.24 15.15 10.04
N VAL A 197 5.96 14.54 8.88
CA VAL A 197 6.98 13.86 8.07
C VAL A 197 7.64 14.86 7.14
N THR A 198 8.97 14.91 7.16
CA THR A 198 9.76 15.90 6.40
C THR A 198 10.76 15.29 5.43
N GLN A 199 11.04 13.98 5.55
CA GLN A 199 11.99 13.29 4.68
C GLN A 199 11.34 12.08 4.02
N VAL A 200 11.39 12.03 2.69
CA VAL A 200 10.96 10.92 1.86
C VAL A 200 11.93 10.73 0.70
N TRP A 201 11.98 9.51 0.17
CA TRP A 201 12.77 9.12 -1.00
C TRP A 201 11.89 8.88 -2.21
N GLY A 202 12.47 8.94 -3.38
CA GLY A 202 11.81 8.69 -4.65
C GLY A 202 12.56 7.68 -5.49
N ILE A 203 11.85 7.05 -6.41
CA ILE A 203 12.37 6.05 -7.36
C ILE A 203 11.93 6.45 -8.75
N ASP A 204 12.86 6.88 -9.60
CA ASP A 204 12.59 7.17 -11.02
C ASP A 204 12.84 5.96 -11.90
N ASP A 205 13.91 5.22 -11.64
CA ASP A 205 14.24 3.95 -12.28
C ASP A 205 13.90 2.79 -11.32
N PRO A 206 12.88 1.96 -11.62
CA PRO A 206 12.48 0.88 -10.73
C PRO A 206 13.54 -0.23 -10.59
N THR A 207 14.51 -0.31 -11.49
CA THR A 207 15.54 -1.35 -11.44
C THR A 207 16.58 -1.11 -10.34
N VAL A 208 16.70 0.11 -9.84
CA VAL A 208 17.69 0.45 -8.79
C VAL A 208 17.50 -0.25 -7.46
N ILE A 209 16.32 -0.83 -7.22
CA ILE A 209 16.05 -1.59 -6.00
C ILE A 209 16.00 -3.10 -6.21
N GLU A 210 16.22 -3.59 -7.42
CA GLU A 210 16.26 -5.03 -7.70
C GLU A 210 17.29 -5.72 -6.80
N ALA A 211 16.90 -6.84 -6.18
CA ALA A 211 17.75 -7.60 -5.27
C ALA A 211 17.23 -9.04 -5.12
N GLY A 212 18.10 -9.98 -4.74
CA GLY A 212 17.72 -11.35 -4.46
C GLY A 212 17.08 -12.12 -5.62
N GLY A 213 17.25 -11.66 -6.86
CA GLY A 213 16.55 -12.22 -8.03
C GLY A 213 15.11 -11.72 -8.20
N ILE A 214 14.64 -10.83 -7.32
CA ILE A 214 13.39 -10.11 -7.50
C ILE A 214 13.67 -8.93 -8.44
N SER A 215 13.01 -8.90 -9.59
CA SER A 215 13.22 -7.89 -10.63
C SER A 215 11.92 -7.18 -11.01
N PHE A 216 12.06 -5.98 -11.54
CA PHE A 216 10.95 -5.16 -12.03
C PHE A 216 10.24 -5.82 -13.21
N VAL A 217 8.92 -5.84 -13.18
CA VAL A 217 8.07 -6.40 -14.25
C VAL A 217 7.42 -5.30 -15.05
N ARG A 218 6.66 -4.42 -14.38
CA ARG A 218 5.90 -3.36 -15.05
C ARG A 218 5.44 -2.27 -14.09
N THR A 219 5.01 -1.17 -14.68
CA THR A 219 4.32 -0.07 -13.98
C THR A 219 2.81 -0.21 -14.20
N HIS A 220 2.03 -0.18 -13.12
CA HIS A 220 0.58 -0.12 -13.19
C HIS A 220 0.06 1.32 -13.26
N ASP A 221 -1.11 1.49 -13.88
CA ASP A 221 -1.80 2.78 -13.85
C ASP A 221 -2.37 3.05 -12.44
N MET A 222 -1.93 4.13 -11.82
CA MET A 222 -2.42 4.57 -10.52
C MET A 222 -3.90 5.02 -10.56
N THR A 223 -4.38 5.42 -11.73
CA THR A 223 -5.71 6.01 -11.91
C THR A 223 -6.38 5.46 -13.17
N PRO A 224 -6.73 4.14 -13.18
CA PRO A 224 -7.40 3.50 -14.30
C PRO A 224 -8.70 4.20 -14.69
N ALA A 225 -9.01 4.23 -15.98
CA ALA A 225 -10.15 4.95 -16.53
C ALA A 225 -11.50 4.50 -15.91
N HIS A 226 -11.68 3.19 -15.68
CA HIS A 226 -12.91 2.64 -15.13
C HIS A 226 -13.24 3.14 -13.70
N TYR A 227 -12.22 3.46 -12.89
CA TYR A 227 -12.44 4.13 -11.60
C TYR A 227 -12.79 5.60 -11.77
N ILE A 228 -12.10 6.31 -12.67
CA ILE A 228 -12.42 7.73 -12.93
C ILE A 228 -13.85 7.89 -13.47
N GLU A 229 -14.36 6.92 -14.21
CA GLU A 229 -15.71 6.92 -14.77
C GLU A 229 -16.81 6.83 -13.72
N GLN A 230 -16.52 6.36 -12.51
CA GLN A 230 -17.45 6.38 -11.39
C GLN A 230 -17.72 7.81 -10.87
N LEU A 231 -16.78 8.74 -11.09
CA LEU A 231 -16.99 10.16 -10.77
C LEU A 231 -17.93 10.81 -11.78
N LYS A 232 -18.71 11.80 -11.34
CA LYS A 232 -19.75 12.44 -12.16
C LYS A 232 -19.44 13.92 -12.44
N GLY A 233 -19.97 14.42 -13.54
CA GLY A 233 -20.02 15.84 -13.88
C GLY A 233 -18.65 16.54 -13.87
N SER A 234 -18.57 17.66 -13.16
CA SER A 234 -17.35 18.46 -13.04
C SER A 234 -16.24 17.74 -12.25
N GLU A 235 -16.61 16.91 -11.28
CA GLU A 235 -15.61 16.16 -10.48
C GLU A 235 -14.80 15.20 -11.34
N LYS A 236 -15.46 14.44 -12.24
CA LYS A 236 -14.76 13.56 -13.20
C LYS A 236 -13.77 14.36 -14.04
N ARG A 237 -14.19 15.50 -14.61
CA ARG A 237 -13.32 16.33 -15.47
C ARG A 237 -12.12 16.91 -14.72
N ILE A 238 -12.36 17.45 -13.52
CA ILE A 238 -11.30 18.04 -12.68
C ILE A 238 -10.32 16.95 -12.23
N PHE A 239 -10.82 15.81 -11.76
CA PHE A 239 -9.97 14.72 -11.30
C PHE A 239 -9.12 14.16 -12.45
N ALA A 240 -9.72 13.86 -13.60
CA ALA A 240 -9.02 13.37 -14.78
C ALA A 240 -7.88 14.33 -15.22
N LYS A 241 -8.16 15.65 -15.21
CA LYS A 241 -7.16 16.65 -15.62
C LYS A 241 -6.02 16.82 -14.62
N LEU A 242 -6.31 16.88 -13.31
CA LEU A 242 -5.34 17.26 -12.29
C LEU A 242 -4.64 16.08 -11.62
N TYR A 243 -5.33 14.93 -11.51
CA TYR A 243 -4.85 13.77 -10.75
C TYR A 243 -4.58 12.52 -11.60
N ALA A 244 -5.14 12.46 -12.82
CA ALA A 244 -4.91 11.37 -13.76
C ALA A 244 -4.20 11.80 -15.05
N GLY A 245 -3.77 13.06 -15.13
CA GLY A 245 -3.01 13.57 -16.26
C GLY A 245 -1.57 13.06 -16.30
N SER A 246 -0.91 13.26 -17.45
CA SER A 246 0.49 12.80 -17.66
C SER A 246 1.49 13.34 -16.62
N PHE A 247 1.24 14.50 -16.06
CA PHE A 247 2.07 15.08 -15.01
C PHE A 247 1.95 14.31 -13.68
N SER A 248 0.71 14.03 -13.21
CA SER A 248 0.48 13.31 -11.96
C SER A 248 1.04 11.89 -12.01
N ARG A 249 0.87 11.21 -13.15
CA ARG A 249 1.40 9.85 -13.38
C ARG A 249 2.93 9.78 -13.31
N LYS A 250 3.62 10.90 -13.55
CA LYS A 250 5.09 10.99 -13.39
C LYS A 250 5.54 11.23 -11.95
N LEU A 251 4.64 11.65 -11.07
CA LEU A 251 4.99 11.98 -9.69
C LEU A 251 4.82 10.81 -8.73
N TYR A 252 3.86 9.93 -8.99
CA TYR A 252 3.54 8.80 -8.13
C TYR A 252 3.19 7.59 -9.00
N ARG A 253 3.78 6.44 -8.72
CA ARG A 253 3.76 5.26 -9.58
C ARG A 253 3.51 4.02 -8.76
N LEU A 254 3.01 2.97 -9.42
CA LEU A 254 2.88 1.61 -8.88
C LEU A 254 3.82 0.71 -9.65
N TYR A 255 4.75 0.09 -8.94
CA TYR A 255 5.74 -0.83 -9.50
C TYR A 255 5.46 -2.26 -9.05
N GLU A 256 5.40 -3.17 -10.02
CA GLU A 256 5.30 -4.60 -9.80
C GLU A 256 6.68 -5.24 -9.97
N TYR A 257 7.03 -6.09 -9.01
CA TYR A 257 8.27 -6.87 -9.00
C TYR A 257 7.94 -8.35 -8.86
N GLN A 258 8.85 -9.21 -9.34
CA GLN A 258 8.61 -10.64 -9.34
C GLN A 258 9.94 -11.41 -9.25
N LYS A 259 9.91 -12.53 -8.53
CA LYS A 259 10.89 -13.61 -8.60
C LYS A 259 10.13 -14.90 -8.87
N HIS A 260 10.51 -15.60 -9.93
CA HIS A 260 10.09 -16.97 -10.16
C HIS A 260 11.32 -17.86 -10.19
N THR A 261 11.28 -18.90 -9.41
CA THR A 261 12.25 -20.00 -9.53
C THR A 261 11.96 -20.71 -10.85
N GLN A 262 12.91 -20.70 -11.79
CA GLN A 262 12.80 -21.50 -13.00
C GLN A 262 12.67 -22.97 -12.57
N GLU A 263 11.53 -23.60 -12.85
CA GLU A 263 11.44 -25.03 -12.78
C GLU A 263 12.43 -25.56 -13.84
N ASN A 264 13.51 -26.21 -13.38
CA ASN A 264 14.42 -26.94 -14.27
C ASN A 264 13.58 -28.03 -14.96
N VAL A 265 13.25 -27.81 -16.24
CA VAL A 265 12.60 -28.76 -17.14
C VAL A 265 13.56 -29.91 -17.44
#